data_d4be08d7b128984ba1c5e53ca4ffc63f
#
_entry.id   d4be08d7b128984ba1c5e53ca4ffc63f
#
_cell.length_a   1.000
_cell.length_b   1.000
_cell.length_c   1.000
_cell.angle_alpha   90.00
_cell.angle_beta   90.00
_cell.angle_gamma   90.00
#
_symmetry.space_group_name_H-M   'P 1'
#
loop_
_entity.id
_entity.type
_entity.pdbx_description
1 polymer ?
#
loop_
_entity_poly.entity_id
_entity_poly.type
_entity_poly.pdbx_seq_one_letter_code
_entity_poly.pdbx_strand_id
1 'polypeptide(L)'
;MARIYLADKETLDSTHANTNAILAALEESGGEHKKAVRYGIKINKSDSGKKSRVTYLYDAVGMTPAAMNYTDGTFNYGSWGNVEFVKNNYPCMVKFDGTEDYKLLATNYALKADGTTASDAANVDYAGNAMAAFKGGWLCQYETATDEYIIWSNVKYDDGYNAYHRTAPDGIIREGFYRRIYTPTLLSNVARSLSGQQPMASKNATQERTYIKANGDVWEHTSWWEWNYIIALLKIMAKTEDLQEAYGNGNMSGYVNDSTKYYGVLASGSMDDKGQFYGYNAGNKQIKVFHTEAMWGDQWERICQMVCDKGIVKVQPYGDCNLTGAGFEKVLDFADYGVSGSVGGYMKDTVMTKAGRFPVTYTGSSSTYLCDYFWLNTGIVAVPLVGGGCSNG
;
A
#
# COMPACT_ATOMS: atom_id res chain seq x y z
N MET A 1 5.97 42.29 -19.04
CA MET A 1 6.87 41.31 -19.69
C MET A 1 7.86 40.81 -18.64
N ALA A 2 7.74 39.56 -18.24
CA ALA A 2 8.74 38.93 -17.37
C ALA A 2 9.99 38.63 -18.20
N ARG A 3 11.15 39.13 -17.76
CA ARG A 3 12.45 38.75 -18.35
C ARG A 3 12.83 37.37 -17.84
N ILE A 4 12.89 36.40 -18.74
CA ILE A 4 13.50 35.09 -18.47
C ILE A 4 15.02 35.30 -18.63
N TYR A 5 15.75 35.18 -17.52
CA TYR A 5 17.22 35.13 -17.57
C TYR A 5 17.60 33.69 -17.91
N LEU A 6 18.07 33.45 -19.13
CA LEU A 6 18.80 32.21 -19.44
C LEU A 6 20.16 32.31 -18.75
N ALA A 7 20.55 31.27 -18.02
CA ALA A 7 21.93 31.17 -17.53
C ALA A 7 22.88 31.25 -18.72
N ASP A 8 23.92 32.06 -18.59
CA ASP A 8 24.96 32.15 -19.62
C ASP A 8 25.72 30.83 -19.75
N LYS A 9 26.41 30.66 -20.87
CA LYS A 9 27.15 29.42 -21.18
C LYS A 9 28.20 29.11 -20.10
N GLU A 10 28.84 30.13 -19.54
CA GLU A 10 29.87 30.00 -18.54
C GLU A 10 29.33 29.46 -17.21
N THR A 11 28.13 29.89 -16.79
CA THR A 11 27.41 29.37 -15.63
C THR A 11 26.96 27.94 -15.85
N LEU A 12 26.46 27.58 -17.04
CA LEU A 12 26.11 26.22 -17.40
C LEU A 12 27.34 25.30 -17.43
N ASP A 13 28.43 25.73 -18.05
CA ASP A 13 29.67 24.93 -18.16
C ASP A 13 30.31 24.72 -16.77
N SER A 14 30.29 25.75 -15.89
CA SER A 14 30.79 25.63 -14.51
C SER A 14 29.91 24.70 -13.66
N THR A 15 28.61 24.74 -13.85
CA THR A 15 27.66 23.80 -13.17
C THR A 15 27.88 22.36 -13.62
N HIS A 16 28.08 22.13 -14.92
CA HIS A 16 28.40 20.81 -15.46
C HIS A 16 29.78 20.32 -14.98
N ALA A 17 30.80 21.19 -14.92
CA ALA A 17 32.12 20.85 -14.42
C ALA A 17 32.09 20.46 -12.94
N ASN A 18 31.35 21.22 -12.12
CA ASN A 18 31.16 20.93 -10.69
C ASN A 18 30.38 19.62 -10.49
N THR A 19 29.34 19.36 -11.28
CA THR A 19 28.58 18.11 -11.23
C THR A 19 29.45 16.91 -11.60
N ASN A 20 30.28 17.03 -12.64
CA ASN A 20 31.21 15.98 -13.05
C ASN A 20 32.34 15.75 -12.02
N ALA A 21 32.84 16.81 -11.36
CA ALA A 21 33.84 16.70 -10.30
C ALA A 21 33.24 16.01 -9.04
N ILE A 22 32.00 16.32 -8.68
CA ILE A 22 31.29 15.66 -7.59
C ILE A 22 31.06 14.18 -7.95
N LEU A 23 30.64 13.86 -9.18
CA LEU A 23 30.47 12.49 -9.63
C LEU A 23 31.78 11.70 -9.59
N ALA A 24 32.89 12.28 -10.07
CA ALA A 24 34.21 11.66 -10.02
C ALA A 24 34.69 11.41 -8.59
N ALA A 25 34.53 12.40 -7.68
CA ALA A 25 34.90 12.26 -6.27
C ALA A 25 34.04 11.19 -5.54
N LEU A 26 32.78 11.02 -5.95
CA LEU A 26 31.89 9.99 -5.43
C LEU A 26 32.27 8.60 -6.00
N GLU A 27 32.70 8.48 -7.25
CA GLU A 27 33.22 7.25 -7.86
C GLU A 27 34.53 6.80 -7.18
N GLU A 28 35.43 7.72 -6.87
CA GLU A 28 36.67 7.44 -6.13
C GLU A 28 36.42 6.97 -4.69
N SER A 29 35.28 7.34 -4.09
CA SER A 29 34.92 6.92 -2.73
C SER A 29 34.40 5.48 -2.62
N GLY A 30 34.30 4.75 -3.74
CA GLY A 30 33.88 3.33 -3.80
C GLY A 30 32.40 3.09 -3.45
N GLY A 31 31.60 4.13 -3.42
CA GLY A 31 30.13 4.01 -3.27
C GLY A 31 29.51 3.55 -4.58
N GLU A 32 28.82 2.41 -4.59
CA GLU A 32 27.96 2.02 -5.71
C GLU A 32 26.91 3.12 -5.95
N HIS A 33 27.11 3.94 -6.99
CA HIS A 33 26.11 4.91 -7.40
C HIS A 33 24.92 4.18 -8.00
N LYS A 34 23.88 4.03 -7.21
CA LYS A 34 22.62 3.53 -7.69
C LYS A 34 22.08 4.50 -8.74
N LYS A 35 21.98 4.08 -10.00
CA LYS A 35 21.33 4.88 -11.04
C LYS A 35 19.94 5.30 -10.52
N ALA A 36 19.67 6.61 -10.49
CA ALA A 36 18.37 7.13 -10.13
C ALA A 36 17.33 6.69 -11.19
N VAL A 37 16.26 6.05 -10.76
CA VAL A 37 15.14 5.65 -11.61
C VAL A 37 13.83 6.15 -11.03
N ARG A 38 12.89 6.50 -11.91
CA ARG A 38 11.54 6.95 -11.54
C ARG A 38 10.51 6.21 -12.36
N TYR A 39 9.56 5.57 -11.71
CA TYR A 39 8.40 4.98 -12.36
C TYR A 39 7.17 5.76 -11.94
N GLY A 40 6.42 6.29 -12.89
CA GLY A 40 5.27 7.11 -12.58
C GLY A 40 4.09 6.89 -13.49
N ILE A 41 2.95 7.33 -13.02
CA ILE A 41 1.72 7.48 -13.79
C ILE A 41 1.16 8.88 -13.64
N LYS A 42 0.56 9.36 -14.73
CA LYS A 42 -0.30 10.52 -14.78
C LYS A 42 -1.72 10.05 -15.03
N ILE A 43 -2.68 10.58 -14.29
CA ILE A 43 -4.09 10.23 -14.35
C ILE A 43 -4.87 11.50 -14.78
N ASN A 44 -5.43 11.47 -15.98
CA ASN A 44 -6.21 12.59 -16.50
C ASN A 44 -7.58 12.64 -15.83
N LYS A 45 -7.90 13.75 -15.15
CA LYS A 45 -9.14 13.92 -14.38
C LYS A 45 -10.39 13.98 -15.27
N SER A 46 -10.27 14.40 -16.54
CA SER A 46 -11.39 14.54 -17.46
C SER A 46 -11.68 13.29 -18.29
N ASP A 47 -10.76 12.33 -18.40
CA ASP A 47 -10.98 11.07 -19.12
C ASP A 47 -11.73 10.08 -18.20
N SER A 48 -12.81 9.49 -18.70
CA SER A 48 -13.67 8.56 -17.97
C SER A 48 -13.27 7.07 -18.10
N GLY A 49 -12.27 6.75 -18.91
CA GLY A 49 -11.83 5.36 -19.12
C GLY A 49 -10.85 4.88 -18.04
N LYS A 50 -11.11 3.74 -17.44
CA LYS A 50 -10.30 3.15 -16.34
C LYS A 50 -8.80 3.05 -16.69
N LYS A 51 -8.48 2.73 -17.95
CA LYS A 51 -7.11 2.54 -18.46
C LYS A 51 -6.64 3.72 -19.31
N SER A 52 -7.50 4.31 -20.16
CA SER A 52 -7.12 5.38 -21.08
C SER A 52 -6.69 6.65 -20.34
N ARG A 53 -7.32 6.93 -19.19
CA ARG A 53 -6.95 8.07 -18.35
C ARG A 53 -5.55 7.96 -17.74
N VAL A 54 -4.94 6.76 -17.69
CA VAL A 54 -3.64 6.51 -17.04
C VAL A 54 -2.53 6.45 -18.07
N THR A 55 -1.53 7.30 -17.94
CA THR A 55 -0.35 7.37 -18.83
C THR A 55 0.92 7.15 -18.02
N TYR A 56 1.82 6.32 -18.54
CA TYR A 56 3.14 6.12 -17.95
C TYR A 56 4.02 7.35 -18.10
N LEU A 57 4.86 7.59 -17.11
CA LEU A 57 5.84 8.67 -17.05
C LEU A 57 7.24 8.13 -16.74
N TYR A 58 8.25 8.87 -17.14
CA TYR A 58 9.67 8.62 -16.85
C TYR A 58 10.10 7.22 -17.33
N ASP A 59 10.81 6.47 -16.50
CA ASP A 59 11.32 5.13 -16.83
C ASP A 59 10.22 4.08 -17.02
N ALA A 60 8.95 4.40 -16.71
CA ALA A 60 7.81 3.54 -17.00
C ALA A 60 7.32 3.66 -18.46
N VAL A 61 7.73 4.70 -19.22
CA VAL A 61 7.30 4.87 -20.62
C VAL A 61 7.76 3.69 -21.46
N GLY A 62 6.83 3.07 -22.17
CA GLY A 62 7.08 1.87 -22.98
C GLY A 62 7.00 0.54 -22.23
N MET A 63 6.82 0.55 -20.91
CA MET A 63 6.63 -0.68 -20.14
C MET A 63 5.26 -1.31 -20.39
N THR A 64 5.22 -2.63 -20.33
CA THR A 64 3.98 -3.41 -20.37
C THR A 64 3.37 -3.51 -18.98
N PRO A 65 2.05 -3.17 -18.80
CA PRO A 65 1.38 -3.31 -17.52
C PRO A 65 1.36 -4.74 -16.97
N ALA A 66 1.36 -4.86 -15.64
CA ALA A 66 1.15 -6.12 -14.96
C ALA A 66 -0.33 -6.39 -14.73
N ALA A 67 -0.76 -7.65 -14.84
CA ALA A 67 -2.12 -8.08 -14.51
C ALA A 67 -2.21 -9.60 -14.34
N MET A 68 -3.26 -10.07 -13.63
CA MET A 68 -3.67 -11.48 -13.63
C MET A 68 -4.12 -11.91 -15.03
N ASN A 69 -3.67 -13.06 -15.46
CA ASN A 69 -4.27 -13.82 -16.53
C ASN A 69 -5.26 -14.83 -15.93
N TYR A 70 -6.52 -14.47 -15.91
CA TYR A 70 -7.56 -15.31 -15.32
C TYR A 70 -7.89 -16.58 -16.13
N THR A 71 -7.40 -16.68 -17.36
CA THR A 71 -7.63 -17.85 -18.23
C THR A 71 -6.75 -19.03 -17.83
N ASP A 72 -5.49 -18.76 -17.51
CA ASP A 72 -4.52 -19.80 -17.14
C ASP A 72 -4.13 -19.78 -15.65
N GLY A 73 -4.63 -18.80 -14.89
CA GLY A 73 -4.36 -18.66 -13.46
C GLY A 73 -2.93 -18.22 -13.14
N THR A 74 -2.28 -17.50 -14.04
CA THR A 74 -0.93 -16.98 -13.82
C THR A 74 -0.94 -15.46 -13.69
N PHE A 75 0.03 -14.91 -12.95
CA PHE A 75 0.26 -13.47 -12.91
C PHE A 75 1.29 -13.05 -13.96
N ASN A 76 0.86 -12.18 -14.88
CA ASN A 76 1.74 -11.59 -15.86
C ASN A 76 2.37 -10.31 -15.29
N TYR A 77 3.66 -10.36 -14.99
CA TYR A 77 4.39 -9.20 -14.49
C TYR A 77 4.60 -8.09 -15.53
N GLY A 78 4.35 -8.34 -16.82
CA GLY A 78 4.71 -7.42 -17.88
C GLY A 78 6.21 -7.07 -17.84
N SER A 79 6.51 -5.77 -17.75
CA SER A 79 7.91 -5.30 -17.62
C SER A 79 8.37 -5.16 -16.15
N TRP A 80 7.54 -5.52 -15.14
CA TRP A 80 7.77 -5.15 -13.75
C TRP A 80 8.53 -6.19 -12.92
N GLY A 81 8.65 -7.44 -13.39
CA GLY A 81 9.22 -8.54 -12.60
C GLY A 81 10.64 -8.31 -12.06
N ASN A 82 11.45 -7.50 -12.74
CA ASN A 82 12.81 -7.17 -12.32
C ASN A 82 12.95 -5.77 -11.70
N VAL A 83 11.85 -5.03 -11.56
CA VAL A 83 11.88 -3.71 -10.93
C VAL A 83 12.16 -3.87 -9.43
N GLU A 84 12.95 -2.96 -8.87
CA GLU A 84 13.50 -3.06 -7.53
C GLU A 84 12.45 -3.33 -6.45
N PHE A 85 11.33 -2.61 -6.44
CA PHE A 85 10.29 -2.78 -5.43
C PHE A 85 9.49 -4.09 -5.57
N VAL A 86 9.50 -4.72 -6.76
CA VAL A 86 8.93 -6.06 -6.98
C VAL A 86 9.94 -7.13 -6.56
N LYS A 87 11.18 -7.03 -7.06
CA LYS A 87 12.23 -8.01 -6.82
C LYS A 87 12.64 -8.11 -5.36
N ASN A 88 12.63 -6.98 -4.64
CA ASN A 88 13.04 -6.90 -3.23
C ASN A 88 11.88 -7.08 -2.24
N ASN A 89 10.67 -7.36 -2.73
CA ASN A 89 9.56 -7.78 -1.89
C ASN A 89 9.57 -9.30 -1.75
N TYR A 90 9.60 -9.80 -0.51
CA TYR A 90 9.70 -11.25 -0.23
C TYR A 90 8.96 -11.62 1.06
N PRO A 91 8.49 -12.87 1.19
CA PRO A 91 7.86 -13.37 2.40
C PRO A 91 8.92 -13.88 3.39
N CYS A 92 8.71 -13.65 4.69
CA CYS A 92 9.63 -14.05 5.75
C CYS A 92 8.90 -14.30 7.07
N MET A 93 9.59 -14.97 7.99
CA MET A 93 9.18 -15.03 9.40
C MET A 93 9.92 -13.96 10.18
N VAL A 94 9.19 -13.22 11.03
CA VAL A 94 9.71 -12.14 11.87
C VAL A 94 9.37 -12.46 13.32
N LYS A 95 10.38 -12.47 14.20
CA LYS A 95 10.24 -12.73 15.63
C LYS A 95 9.50 -11.59 16.33
N PHE A 96 9.04 -11.85 17.55
CA PHE A 96 8.33 -10.84 18.36
C PHE A 96 9.17 -9.59 18.66
N ASP A 97 10.49 -9.70 18.69
CA ASP A 97 11.41 -8.57 18.83
C ASP A 97 11.55 -7.72 17.56
N GLY A 98 10.87 -8.11 16.47
CA GLY A 98 10.91 -7.43 15.17
C GLY A 98 12.06 -7.85 14.27
N THR A 99 12.91 -8.80 14.67
CA THR A 99 14.01 -9.29 13.84
C THR A 99 13.53 -10.32 12.82
N GLU A 100 13.99 -10.20 11.56
CA GLU A 100 13.78 -11.22 10.54
C GLU A 100 14.54 -12.50 10.93
N ASP A 101 13.82 -13.63 10.98
CA ASP A 101 14.42 -14.92 11.31
C ASP A 101 14.91 -15.65 10.06
N TYR A 102 13.99 -15.87 9.11
CA TYR A 102 14.31 -16.48 7.83
C TYR A 102 13.26 -16.15 6.76
N LYS A 103 13.66 -16.28 5.50
CA LYS A 103 12.76 -16.11 4.34
C LYS A 103 11.95 -17.37 4.07
N LEU A 104 10.70 -17.19 3.68
CA LEU A 104 9.84 -18.26 3.17
C LEU A 104 10.11 -18.47 1.66
N LEU A 105 9.82 -19.67 1.17
CA LEU A 105 9.82 -19.94 -0.26
C LEU A 105 8.66 -19.15 -0.91
N ALA A 106 8.99 -18.25 -1.83
CA ALA A 106 8.02 -17.31 -2.41
C ALA A 106 6.81 -17.99 -3.09
N THR A 107 6.95 -19.24 -3.51
CA THR A 107 5.92 -20.04 -4.19
C THR A 107 5.27 -21.11 -3.31
N ASN A 108 5.72 -21.25 -2.05
CA ASN A 108 5.11 -22.20 -1.09
C ASN A 108 5.53 -21.86 0.34
N TYR A 109 4.69 -21.17 1.08
CA TYR A 109 5.01 -20.71 2.43
C TYR A 109 5.11 -21.81 3.49
N ALA A 110 4.71 -23.04 3.19
CA ALA A 110 5.00 -24.19 4.06
C ALA A 110 6.50 -24.54 4.15
N LEU A 111 7.32 -23.94 3.27
CA LEU A 111 8.77 -24.17 3.19
C LEU A 111 9.57 -22.89 3.42
N LYS A 112 10.77 -23.04 3.96
CA LYS A 112 11.80 -21.98 3.97
C LYS A 112 12.34 -21.75 2.56
N ALA A 113 13.06 -20.66 2.37
CA ALA A 113 13.59 -20.27 1.06
C ALA A 113 14.54 -21.30 0.42
N ASP A 114 15.05 -22.27 1.20
CA ASP A 114 15.85 -23.38 0.67
C ASP A 114 15.02 -24.41 -0.13
N GLY A 115 13.69 -24.30 -0.08
CA GLY A 115 12.75 -25.15 -0.81
C GLY A 115 12.56 -26.57 -0.22
N THR A 116 13.16 -26.87 0.93
CA THR A 116 13.17 -28.22 1.53
C THR A 116 12.82 -28.25 3.01
N THR A 117 13.26 -27.26 3.77
CA THR A 117 13.01 -27.16 5.21
C THR A 117 11.59 -26.64 5.47
N ALA A 118 10.83 -27.34 6.33
CA ALA A 118 9.51 -26.88 6.75
C ALA A 118 9.60 -25.51 7.44
N SER A 119 8.65 -24.62 7.15
CA SER A 119 8.54 -23.32 7.79
C SER A 119 7.59 -23.34 8.99
N ASP A 120 7.57 -22.24 9.72
CA ASP A 120 6.66 -22.01 10.84
C ASP A 120 5.48 -21.11 10.46
N ALA A 121 5.18 -20.93 9.18
CA ALA A 121 4.11 -20.05 8.74
C ALA A 121 2.70 -20.41 9.28
N ALA A 122 2.47 -21.70 9.58
CA ALA A 122 1.25 -22.21 10.21
C ALA A 122 1.45 -22.62 11.68
N ASN A 123 2.66 -22.51 12.24
CA ASN A 123 2.98 -22.97 13.58
C ASN A 123 2.51 -21.96 14.64
N VAL A 124 1.47 -22.32 15.40
CA VAL A 124 0.89 -21.46 16.44
C VAL A 124 1.84 -21.24 17.64
N ASP A 125 2.81 -22.12 17.85
CA ASP A 125 3.79 -22.03 18.93
C ASP A 125 5.05 -21.24 18.54
N TYR A 126 5.20 -20.87 17.27
CA TYR A 126 6.31 -20.03 16.83
C TYR A 126 6.21 -18.62 17.45
N ALA A 127 7.30 -18.12 18.02
CA ALA A 127 7.36 -16.81 18.69
C ALA A 127 7.55 -15.64 17.69
N GLY A 128 6.63 -15.47 16.74
CA GLY A 128 6.71 -14.45 15.68
C GLY A 128 5.55 -14.54 14.70
N ASN A 129 5.68 -13.90 13.55
CA ASN A 129 4.65 -13.75 12.54
C ASN A 129 5.21 -13.96 11.13
N ALA A 130 4.35 -14.42 10.22
CA ALA A 130 4.64 -14.42 8.79
C ALA A 130 4.38 -13.03 8.19
N MET A 131 5.41 -12.44 7.59
CA MET A 131 5.41 -11.06 7.11
C MET A 131 5.91 -10.97 5.66
N ALA A 132 5.45 -9.97 4.94
CA ALA A 132 5.97 -9.56 3.64
C ALA A 132 6.90 -8.36 3.85
N ALA A 133 8.15 -8.49 3.44
CA ALA A 133 9.14 -7.43 3.50
C ALA A 133 9.03 -6.50 2.30
N PHE A 134 9.02 -5.19 2.53
CA PHE A 134 9.08 -4.14 1.53
C PHE A 134 10.35 -3.33 1.74
N LYS A 135 11.15 -3.16 0.70
CA LYS A 135 12.46 -2.52 0.79
C LYS A 135 12.55 -1.26 -0.08
N GLY A 136 13.19 -0.23 0.45
CA GLY A 136 13.52 0.99 -0.28
C GLY A 136 12.33 1.86 -0.66
N GLY A 137 12.53 2.68 -1.67
CA GLY A 137 11.53 3.51 -2.32
C GLY A 137 11.24 4.87 -1.67
N TRP A 138 10.87 5.78 -2.55
CA TRP A 138 10.39 7.13 -2.25
C TRP A 138 9.14 7.36 -3.07
N LEU A 139 8.12 7.98 -2.51
CA LEU A 139 6.85 8.23 -3.16
C LEU A 139 6.61 9.73 -3.27
N CYS A 140 6.22 10.19 -4.46
CA CYS A 140 5.75 11.53 -4.71
C CYS A 140 4.33 11.47 -5.25
N GLN A 141 3.41 12.22 -4.64
CA GLN A 141 2.00 12.32 -5.05
C GLN A 141 1.57 13.77 -5.01
N TYR A 142 0.99 14.23 -6.10
CA TYR A 142 0.47 15.60 -6.24
C TYR A 142 -0.53 15.68 -7.37
N GLU A 143 -1.19 16.83 -7.51
CA GLU A 143 -2.08 17.10 -8.62
C GLU A 143 -1.86 18.48 -9.25
N THR A 144 -2.35 18.61 -10.47
CA THR A 144 -2.55 19.86 -11.17
C THR A 144 -4.04 20.09 -11.40
N ALA A 145 -4.42 21.13 -12.08
CA ALA A 145 -5.82 21.38 -12.45
C ALA A 145 -6.42 20.24 -13.31
N THR A 146 -5.60 19.57 -14.12
CA THR A 146 -6.05 18.56 -15.09
C THR A 146 -5.66 17.13 -14.78
N ASP A 147 -4.63 16.92 -14.00
CA ASP A 147 -4.02 15.60 -13.83
C ASP A 147 -3.60 15.35 -12.38
N GLU A 148 -3.65 14.08 -11.98
CA GLU A 148 -3.03 13.56 -10.74
C GLU A 148 -1.76 12.77 -11.07
N TYR A 149 -0.78 12.78 -10.17
CA TYR A 149 0.52 12.16 -10.37
C TYR A 149 0.86 11.23 -9.21
N ILE A 150 1.33 10.03 -9.55
CA ILE A 150 1.86 9.04 -8.60
C ILE A 150 3.21 8.60 -9.15
N ILE A 151 4.30 8.83 -8.40
CA ILE A 151 5.68 8.59 -8.88
C ILE A 151 6.47 7.91 -7.77
N TRP A 152 7.03 6.77 -8.10
CA TRP A 152 8.00 6.06 -7.26
C TRP A 152 9.43 6.33 -7.75
N SER A 153 10.37 6.43 -6.81
CA SER A 153 11.81 6.53 -7.10
C SER A 153 12.63 5.67 -6.14
N ASN A 154 13.74 5.14 -6.60
CA ASN A 154 14.71 4.43 -5.73
C ASN A 154 15.58 5.37 -4.89
N VAL A 155 15.56 6.66 -5.18
CA VAL A 155 16.27 7.72 -4.42
C VAL A 155 15.33 8.88 -4.12
N LYS A 156 15.67 9.71 -3.11
CA LYS A 156 15.00 11.00 -2.91
C LYS A 156 15.41 11.94 -4.04
N TYR A 157 14.49 12.15 -4.99
CA TYR A 157 14.78 12.96 -6.17
C TYR A 157 14.72 14.46 -5.88
N ASP A 158 13.70 14.88 -5.11
CA ASP A 158 13.51 16.26 -4.63
C ASP A 158 12.64 16.24 -3.35
N ASP A 159 12.25 17.41 -2.85
CA ASP A 159 11.47 17.53 -1.62
C ASP A 159 9.99 17.15 -1.77
N GLY A 160 9.48 16.88 -2.98
CA GLY A 160 8.18 16.28 -3.23
C GLY A 160 8.14 14.79 -2.88
N TYR A 161 9.30 14.14 -2.78
CA TYR A 161 9.41 12.71 -2.46
C TYR A 161 9.55 12.48 -0.96
N ASN A 162 8.75 11.57 -0.43
CA ASN A 162 8.81 11.15 0.96
C ASN A 162 8.99 9.63 1.08
N ALA A 163 9.42 9.17 2.25
CA ALA A 163 9.60 7.77 2.60
C ALA A 163 8.83 7.42 3.89
N TYR A 164 7.69 8.06 4.14
CA TYR A 164 6.92 7.90 5.39
C TYR A 164 6.49 6.47 5.65
N HIS A 165 6.25 5.66 4.59
CA HIS A 165 5.94 4.22 4.68
C HIS A 165 7.05 3.38 5.35
N ARG A 166 8.26 3.89 5.46
CA ARG A 166 9.40 3.23 6.11
C ARG A 166 10.13 4.14 7.11
N THR A 167 9.49 5.23 7.52
CA THR A 167 10.00 6.10 8.57
C THR A 167 9.49 5.61 9.92
N ALA A 168 10.41 5.19 10.79
CA ALA A 168 10.09 4.70 12.11
C ALA A 168 9.57 5.81 13.04
N PRO A 169 8.96 5.47 14.20
CA PRO A 169 8.44 6.46 15.13
C PRO A 169 9.46 7.51 15.60
N ASP A 170 10.75 7.18 15.62
CA ASP A 170 11.86 8.07 15.94
C ASP A 170 12.22 9.06 14.81
N GLY A 171 11.52 9.01 13.67
CA GLY A 171 11.77 9.84 12.50
C GLY A 171 12.90 9.34 11.60
N ILE A 172 13.55 8.21 11.94
CA ILE A 172 14.64 7.65 11.14
C ILE A 172 14.06 6.83 9.99
N ILE A 173 14.51 7.10 8.77
CA ILE A 173 14.17 6.34 7.58
C ILE A 173 14.91 5.00 7.63
N ARG A 174 14.17 3.90 7.70
CA ARG A 174 14.68 2.53 7.72
C ARG A 174 14.88 2.01 6.29
N GLU A 175 15.53 0.86 6.15
CA GLU A 175 15.70 0.17 4.88
C GLU A 175 14.37 -0.23 4.24
N GLY A 176 13.37 -0.58 5.06
CA GLY A 176 12.04 -0.99 4.64
C GLY A 176 11.08 -1.13 5.81
N PHE A 177 9.97 -1.81 5.54
CA PHE A 177 8.96 -2.18 6.54
C PHE A 177 8.48 -3.61 6.29
N TYR A 178 7.79 -4.18 7.29
CA TYR A 178 7.15 -5.48 7.20
C TYR A 178 5.64 -5.32 7.31
N ARG A 179 4.91 -5.92 6.36
CA ARG A 179 3.46 -6.01 6.40
C ARG A 179 3.04 -7.45 6.68
N ARG A 180 1.93 -7.65 7.39
CA ARG A 180 1.33 -8.97 7.59
C ARG A 180 1.13 -9.70 6.24
N ILE A 181 1.45 -11.00 6.18
CA ILE A 181 1.00 -11.85 5.07
C ILE A 181 -0.50 -12.13 5.25
N TYR A 182 -0.91 -12.55 6.41
CA TYR A 182 -2.26 -12.99 6.73
C TYR A 182 -3.02 -11.98 7.59
N THR A 183 -4.33 -11.87 7.37
CA THR A 183 -5.20 -11.14 8.28
C THR A 183 -5.08 -11.74 9.68
N PRO A 184 -4.77 -10.93 10.73
CA PRO A 184 -4.40 -11.48 12.01
C PRO A 184 -5.51 -12.29 12.69
N THR A 185 -5.14 -13.44 13.23
CA THR A 185 -5.93 -14.22 14.18
C THR A 185 -5.61 -13.81 15.62
N LEU A 186 -6.49 -14.13 16.56
CA LEU A 186 -6.26 -13.88 17.98
C LEU A 186 -5.91 -15.21 18.70
N LEU A 187 -4.65 -15.36 19.07
CA LEU A 187 -4.17 -16.50 19.87
C LEU A 187 -3.70 -16.03 21.24
N SER A 188 -4.32 -16.50 22.31
CA SER A 188 -3.97 -16.14 23.70
C SER A 188 -3.84 -14.61 23.92
N ASN A 189 -4.74 -13.83 23.33
CA ASN A 189 -4.74 -12.36 23.36
C ASN A 189 -3.56 -11.70 22.62
N VAL A 190 -2.91 -12.40 21.72
CA VAL A 190 -1.88 -11.89 20.80
C VAL A 190 -2.42 -11.93 19.38
N ALA A 191 -2.35 -10.82 18.64
CA ALA A 191 -2.72 -10.78 17.23
C ALA A 191 -1.57 -11.39 16.39
N ARG A 192 -1.86 -12.48 15.66
CA ARG A 192 -0.85 -13.27 14.97
C ARG A 192 -1.15 -13.36 13.47
N SER A 193 -0.14 -13.12 12.65
CA SER A 193 -0.17 -13.35 11.19
C SER A 193 0.35 -14.76 10.90
N LEU A 194 -0.55 -15.74 10.83
CA LEU A 194 -0.24 -17.15 10.59
C LEU A 194 -1.20 -17.77 9.59
N SER A 195 -0.70 -18.77 8.84
CA SER A 195 -1.49 -19.55 7.87
C SER A 195 -2.49 -20.47 8.56
N GLY A 196 -3.60 -20.77 7.88
CA GLY A 196 -4.60 -21.74 8.34
C GLY A 196 -5.48 -21.26 9.50
N GLN A 197 -5.43 -19.97 9.83
CA GLN A 197 -6.13 -19.44 11.00
C GLN A 197 -7.35 -18.60 10.58
N GLN A 198 -8.37 -18.60 11.44
CA GLN A 198 -9.52 -17.71 11.27
C GLN A 198 -9.15 -16.29 11.73
N PRO A 199 -9.35 -15.25 10.91
CA PRO A 199 -9.09 -13.88 11.30
C PRO A 199 -9.90 -13.45 12.53
N MET A 200 -9.29 -12.62 13.40
CA MET A 200 -10.05 -12.00 14.50
C MET A 200 -11.07 -11.01 13.96
N ALA A 201 -12.24 -10.96 14.57
CA ALA A 201 -13.33 -10.06 14.18
C ALA A 201 -13.96 -9.38 15.40
N SER A 202 -14.81 -8.36 15.15
CA SER A 202 -15.62 -7.67 16.17
C SER A 202 -14.79 -7.05 17.30
N LYS A 203 -13.62 -6.46 16.95
CA LYS A 203 -12.77 -5.72 17.89
C LYS A 203 -12.83 -4.22 17.60
N ASN A 204 -12.76 -3.41 18.63
CA ASN A 204 -12.57 -1.97 18.48
C ASN A 204 -11.06 -1.63 18.34
N ALA A 205 -10.75 -0.41 17.93
CA ALA A 205 -9.39 0.03 17.67
C ALA A 205 -8.43 -0.16 18.85
N THR A 206 -8.91 0.11 20.07
CA THR A 206 -8.10 -0.06 21.29
C THR A 206 -7.79 -1.53 21.57
N GLN A 207 -8.78 -2.42 21.42
CA GLN A 207 -8.59 -3.86 21.58
C GLN A 207 -7.62 -4.41 20.54
N GLU A 208 -7.79 -4.07 19.27
CA GLU A 208 -6.86 -4.49 18.19
C GLU A 208 -5.44 -4.05 18.52
N ARG A 209 -5.25 -2.78 18.90
CA ARG A 209 -3.93 -2.27 19.26
C ARG A 209 -3.32 -3.01 20.46
N THR A 210 -4.11 -3.30 21.49
CA THR A 210 -3.67 -4.08 22.64
C THR A 210 -3.14 -5.45 22.23
N TYR A 211 -3.87 -6.16 21.35
CA TYR A 211 -3.48 -7.47 20.89
C TYR A 211 -2.27 -7.45 19.92
N ILE A 212 -2.13 -6.39 19.12
CA ILE A 212 -0.95 -6.19 18.27
C ILE A 212 0.28 -5.91 19.14
N LYS A 213 0.18 -4.99 20.10
CA LYS A 213 1.26 -4.65 21.04
C LYS A 213 1.68 -5.82 21.94
N ALA A 214 0.82 -6.81 22.12
CA ALA A 214 1.19 -8.04 22.85
C ALA A 214 2.28 -8.89 22.14
N ASN A 215 2.58 -8.62 20.86
CA ASN A 215 3.75 -9.18 20.18
C ASN A 215 5.07 -8.50 20.60
N GLY A 216 5.02 -7.26 21.09
CA GLY A 216 6.18 -6.44 21.48
C GLY A 216 6.02 -4.98 21.04
N ASP A 217 6.88 -4.11 21.52
CA ASP A 217 6.78 -2.65 21.36
C ASP A 217 6.91 -2.18 19.90
N VAL A 218 7.64 -2.94 19.07
CA VAL A 218 7.86 -2.61 17.65
C VAL A 218 6.66 -2.92 16.75
N TRP A 219 5.64 -3.63 17.27
CA TRP A 219 4.46 -4.03 16.51
C TRP A 219 3.36 -2.97 16.61
N GLU A 220 2.76 -2.64 15.46
CA GLU A 220 1.68 -1.65 15.39
C GLU A 220 0.70 -2.01 14.25
N HIS A 221 -0.44 -1.31 14.18
CA HIS A 221 -1.30 -1.35 13.00
C HIS A 221 -0.54 -0.94 11.75
N THR A 222 -0.97 -1.43 10.60
CA THR A 222 -0.56 -0.88 9.31
C THR A 222 -0.77 0.63 9.31
N SER A 223 0.24 1.38 8.92
CA SER A 223 0.11 2.83 8.79
C SER A 223 -0.61 3.21 7.48
N TRP A 224 -1.21 4.40 7.47
CA TRP A 224 -1.74 4.98 6.24
C TRP A 224 -0.70 5.06 5.14
N TRP A 225 0.56 5.37 5.49
CA TRP A 225 1.65 5.52 4.54
C TRP A 225 2.05 4.20 3.90
N GLU A 226 2.07 3.11 4.63
CA GLU A 226 2.32 1.76 4.11
C GLU A 226 1.18 1.32 3.17
N TRP A 227 -0.08 1.53 3.58
CA TRP A 227 -1.24 1.26 2.73
C TRP A 227 -1.18 2.06 1.43
N ASN A 228 -1.03 3.38 1.51
CA ASN A 228 -0.97 4.28 0.36
C ASN A 228 0.20 3.94 -0.57
N TYR A 229 1.37 3.58 -0.01
CA TYR A 229 2.53 3.16 -0.78
C TYR A 229 2.24 1.91 -1.60
N ILE A 230 1.66 0.86 -1.02
CA ILE A 230 1.32 -0.39 -1.72
C ILE A 230 0.30 -0.12 -2.82
N ILE A 231 -0.77 0.63 -2.53
CA ILE A 231 -1.78 1.00 -3.54
C ILE A 231 -1.16 1.81 -4.69
N ALA A 232 -0.24 2.71 -4.39
CA ALA A 232 0.49 3.48 -5.41
C ALA A 232 1.31 2.57 -6.34
N LEU A 233 2.07 1.60 -5.79
CA LEU A 233 2.83 0.63 -6.58
C LEU A 233 1.93 -0.22 -7.48
N LEU A 234 0.81 -0.71 -6.94
CA LEU A 234 -0.15 -1.51 -7.70
C LEU A 234 -0.74 -0.72 -8.88
N LYS A 235 -1.10 0.55 -8.67
CA LYS A 235 -1.59 1.44 -9.75
C LYS A 235 -0.53 1.71 -10.81
N ILE A 236 0.71 1.97 -10.41
CA ILE A 236 1.83 2.16 -11.34
C ILE A 236 2.04 0.89 -12.18
N MET A 237 2.11 -0.29 -11.55
CA MET A 237 2.34 -1.55 -12.25
C MET A 237 1.22 -1.90 -13.24
N ALA A 238 -0.03 -1.77 -12.83
CA ALA A 238 -1.18 -2.16 -13.64
C ALA A 238 -1.62 -1.10 -14.66
N LYS A 239 -1.14 0.15 -14.53
CA LYS A 239 -1.56 1.28 -15.39
C LYS A 239 -3.08 1.41 -15.46
N THR A 240 -3.77 1.28 -14.34
CA THR A 240 -5.23 1.36 -14.24
C THR A 240 -5.67 1.90 -12.90
N GLU A 241 -6.88 2.43 -12.85
CA GLU A 241 -7.57 2.80 -11.61
C GLU A 241 -8.30 1.58 -10.99
N ASP A 242 -8.62 0.56 -11.80
CA ASP A 242 -9.33 -0.65 -11.37
C ASP A 242 -8.34 -1.74 -10.96
N LEU A 243 -8.01 -1.78 -9.66
CA LEU A 243 -7.12 -2.79 -9.11
C LEU A 243 -7.79 -4.17 -9.00
N GLN A 244 -9.11 -4.23 -8.88
CA GLN A 244 -9.84 -5.49 -8.84
C GLN A 244 -9.79 -6.20 -10.20
N GLU A 245 -9.91 -5.45 -11.30
CA GLU A 245 -9.72 -6.01 -12.64
C GLU A 245 -8.29 -6.54 -12.84
N ALA A 246 -7.29 -5.81 -12.33
CA ALA A 246 -5.88 -6.15 -12.56
C ALA A 246 -5.37 -7.30 -11.67
N TYR A 247 -5.82 -7.38 -10.42
CA TYR A 247 -5.25 -8.28 -9.40
C TYR A 247 -6.26 -9.27 -8.80
N GLY A 248 -7.55 -9.09 -9.03
CA GLY A 248 -8.64 -9.94 -8.53
C GLY A 248 -9.62 -9.22 -7.62
N ASN A 249 -10.86 -9.72 -7.61
CA ASN A 249 -11.98 -9.08 -6.92
C ASN A 249 -11.86 -9.09 -5.40
N GLY A 250 -11.19 -10.09 -4.83
CA GLY A 250 -11.25 -10.35 -3.39
C GLY A 250 -12.58 -10.98 -2.96
N ASN A 251 -12.68 -11.31 -1.69
CA ASN A 251 -13.92 -11.82 -1.09
C ASN A 251 -14.84 -10.63 -0.70
N MET A 252 -15.54 -10.07 -1.68
CA MET A 252 -16.42 -8.90 -1.49
C MET A 252 -17.89 -9.28 -1.28
N SER A 253 -18.32 -10.48 -1.73
CA SER A 253 -19.73 -10.93 -1.72
C SER A 253 -19.92 -12.25 -0.96
N GLY A 254 -18.97 -12.64 -0.11
CA GLY A 254 -18.98 -13.89 0.63
C GLY A 254 -19.80 -13.90 1.91
N TYR A 255 -20.45 -12.78 2.26
CA TYR A 255 -21.18 -12.67 3.53
C TYR A 255 -22.27 -13.72 3.67
N VAL A 256 -22.29 -14.38 4.82
CA VAL A 256 -23.36 -15.29 5.25
C VAL A 256 -23.84 -14.86 6.64
N ASN A 257 -25.14 -14.86 6.87
CA ASN A 257 -25.73 -14.54 8.18
C ASN A 257 -25.68 -15.77 9.11
N ASP A 258 -24.44 -16.22 9.40
CA ASP A 258 -24.18 -17.41 10.22
C ASP A 258 -22.86 -17.23 10.97
N SER A 259 -22.92 -16.99 12.28
CA SER A 259 -21.74 -16.77 13.11
C SER A 259 -20.80 -17.99 13.18
N THR A 260 -21.30 -19.20 12.93
CA THR A 260 -20.46 -20.41 12.92
C THR A 260 -19.59 -20.52 11.67
N LYS A 261 -19.92 -19.74 10.63
CA LYS A 261 -19.14 -19.59 9.39
C LYS A 261 -18.36 -18.26 9.36
N TYR A 262 -18.17 -17.63 10.50
CA TYR A 262 -17.48 -16.34 10.62
C TYR A 262 -18.04 -15.26 9.70
N TYR A 263 -19.36 -15.29 9.45
CA TYR A 263 -20.07 -14.39 8.55
C TYR A 263 -19.53 -14.37 7.12
N GLY A 264 -18.84 -15.42 6.68
CA GLY A 264 -18.26 -15.54 5.34
C GLY A 264 -16.81 -15.06 5.22
N VAL A 265 -16.18 -14.62 6.31
CA VAL A 265 -14.73 -14.33 6.34
C VAL A 265 -13.96 -15.64 6.19
N LEU A 266 -13.01 -15.65 5.27
CA LEU A 266 -12.22 -16.82 4.93
C LEU A 266 -11.05 -17.01 5.91
N ALA A 267 -10.70 -18.27 6.18
CA ALA A 267 -9.44 -18.56 6.88
C ALA A 267 -8.24 -18.17 6.03
N SER A 268 -7.18 -17.74 6.67
CA SER A 268 -5.90 -17.39 6.04
C SER A 268 -5.19 -18.61 5.43
N GLY A 269 -4.21 -18.38 4.56
CA GLY A 269 -3.36 -19.42 4.00
C GLY A 269 -3.89 -20.07 2.72
N SER A 270 -5.03 -19.63 2.20
CA SER A 270 -5.58 -20.17 0.95
C SER A 270 -4.71 -19.86 -0.29
N MET A 271 -3.75 -18.96 -0.14
CA MET A 271 -2.88 -18.46 -1.20
C MET A 271 -1.40 -18.80 -0.99
N ASP A 272 -1.05 -19.71 -0.06
CA ASP A 272 0.35 -20.00 0.32
C ASP A 272 1.23 -20.49 -0.83
N ASP A 273 0.61 -21.17 -1.80
CA ASP A 273 1.26 -21.71 -3.01
C ASP A 273 1.12 -20.83 -4.27
N LYS A 274 0.62 -19.60 -4.14
CA LYS A 274 0.25 -18.74 -5.29
C LYS A 274 1.29 -17.68 -5.67
N GLY A 275 2.49 -17.73 -5.13
CA GLY A 275 3.54 -16.74 -5.44
C GLY A 275 3.29 -15.37 -4.84
N GLN A 276 3.85 -14.34 -5.48
CA GLN A 276 3.82 -12.95 -5.00
C GLN A 276 2.48 -12.25 -5.27
N PHE A 277 1.85 -12.57 -6.40
CA PHE A 277 0.56 -12.03 -6.83
C PHE A 277 -0.35 -13.14 -7.30
N TYR A 278 -1.60 -13.12 -6.87
CA TYR A 278 -2.62 -14.02 -7.35
C TYR A 278 -4.02 -13.49 -7.01
N GLY A 279 -4.99 -13.73 -7.88
CA GLY A 279 -6.38 -13.39 -7.63
C GLY A 279 -7.35 -14.09 -8.55
N TYR A 280 -8.62 -13.90 -8.27
CA TYR A 280 -9.73 -14.46 -9.04
C TYR A 280 -10.63 -13.32 -9.53
N ASN A 281 -11.14 -13.41 -10.74
CA ASN A 281 -12.06 -12.42 -11.32
C ASN A 281 -13.52 -12.63 -10.91
N ALA A 282 -13.81 -13.71 -10.19
CA ALA A 282 -15.16 -14.03 -9.71
C ALA A 282 -15.11 -14.94 -8.48
N GLY A 283 -16.24 -15.00 -7.78
CA GLY A 283 -16.41 -15.82 -6.58
C GLY A 283 -15.83 -15.18 -5.32
N ASN A 284 -16.13 -15.80 -4.20
CA ASN A 284 -15.75 -15.32 -2.87
C ASN A 284 -14.38 -15.91 -2.50
N LYS A 285 -13.32 -15.37 -3.07
CA LYS A 285 -11.94 -15.83 -2.93
C LYS A 285 -11.06 -14.69 -2.47
N GLN A 286 -10.06 -15.00 -1.67
CA GLN A 286 -9.03 -14.03 -1.31
C GLN A 286 -8.18 -13.65 -2.53
N ILE A 287 -7.49 -12.54 -2.42
CA ILE A 287 -6.44 -12.10 -3.34
C ILE A 287 -5.10 -12.07 -2.61
N LYS A 288 -4.02 -12.11 -3.37
CA LYS A 288 -2.67 -11.91 -2.88
C LYS A 288 -1.96 -10.86 -3.74
N VAL A 289 -1.42 -9.84 -3.12
CA VAL A 289 -0.58 -8.83 -3.75
C VAL A 289 0.66 -8.58 -2.90
N PHE A 290 1.84 -8.53 -3.51
CA PHE A 290 3.11 -8.37 -2.80
C PHE A 290 3.23 -9.33 -1.60
N HIS A 291 2.90 -10.59 -1.77
CA HIS A 291 2.86 -11.63 -0.73
C HIS A 291 1.82 -11.40 0.38
N THR A 292 1.01 -10.35 0.35
CA THR A 292 -0.03 -10.05 1.36
C THR A 292 -1.37 -10.61 0.91
N GLU A 293 -1.98 -11.51 1.70
CA GLU A 293 -3.36 -11.99 1.49
C GLU A 293 -4.39 -10.94 1.92
N ALA A 294 -5.54 -10.96 1.25
CA ALA A 294 -6.70 -10.14 1.60
C ALA A 294 -6.33 -8.64 1.80
N MET A 295 -5.61 -8.06 0.82
CA MET A 295 -5.36 -6.62 0.80
C MET A 295 -6.66 -5.83 0.67
N TRP A 296 -7.64 -6.41 -0.05
CA TRP A 296 -9.04 -5.97 -0.08
C TRP A 296 -10.00 -7.16 -0.13
N GLY A 297 -11.25 -6.89 0.23
CA GLY A 297 -12.24 -7.92 0.48
C GLY A 297 -12.00 -8.65 1.80
N ASP A 298 -12.81 -9.63 2.07
CA ASP A 298 -12.78 -10.48 3.26
C ASP A 298 -13.10 -9.72 4.56
N GLN A 299 -12.21 -8.86 5.05
CA GLN A 299 -12.41 -8.09 6.27
C GLN A 299 -11.78 -6.69 6.17
N TRP A 300 -12.50 -5.68 6.67
CA TRP A 300 -11.99 -4.33 6.82
C TRP A 300 -10.72 -4.29 7.67
N GLU A 301 -9.70 -3.59 7.19
CA GLU A 301 -8.47 -3.34 7.93
C GLU A 301 -8.47 -1.93 8.52
N ARG A 302 -8.19 -1.82 9.80
CA ARG A 302 -7.98 -0.55 10.48
C ARG A 302 -6.53 -0.12 10.29
N ILE A 303 -6.35 1.15 9.98
CA ILE A 303 -5.02 1.73 9.79
C ILE A 303 -4.76 2.84 10.83
N CYS A 304 -3.49 3.15 11.07
CA CYS A 304 -3.07 4.23 11.95
C CYS A 304 -2.37 5.37 11.20
N GLN A 305 -1.92 6.39 11.92
CA GLN A 305 -1.29 7.62 11.41
C GLN A 305 -2.17 8.47 10.48
N MET A 306 -3.47 8.17 10.42
CA MET A 306 -4.50 9.02 9.83
C MET A 306 -5.77 8.99 10.69
N VAL A 307 -6.43 10.12 10.83
CA VAL A 307 -7.76 10.24 11.39
C VAL A 307 -8.59 11.20 10.54
N CYS A 308 -9.90 10.97 10.51
CA CYS A 308 -10.87 11.95 10.07
C CYS A 308 -11.51 12.57 11.32
N ASP A 309 -11.13 13.80 11.65
CA ASP A 309 -11.65 14.55 12.78
C ASP A 309 -12.76 15.47 12.29
N LYS A 310 -14.00 15.01 12.40
CA LYS A 310 -15.21 15.76 12.01
C LYS A 310 -15.12 16.34 10.60
N GLY A 311 -14.71 15.51 9.63
CA GLY A 311 -14.56 15.89 8.23
C GLY A 311 -13.20 16.48 7.88
N ILE A 312 -12.30 16.66 8.84
CA ILE A 312 -10.92 17.09 8.59
C ILE A 312 -10.01 15.86 8.56
N VAL A 313 -9.39 15.57 7.43
CA VAL A 313 -8.37 14.52 7.35
C VAL A 313 -7.06 15.06 7.90
N LYS A 314 -6.56 14.37 8.90
CA LYS A 314 -5.30 14.67 9.56
C LYS A 314 -4.37 13.46 9.48
N VAL A 315 -3.09 13.70 9.27
CA VAL A 315 -2.06 12.65 9.17
C VAL A 315 -0.86 12.97 10.05
N GLN A 316 -0.15 11.91 10.41
CA GLN A 316 1.15 12.01 11.09
C GLN A 316 2.19 11.31 10.21
N PRO A 317 3.26 12.00 9.75
CA PRO A 317 4.29 11.42 8.89
C PRO A 317 5.05 10.26 9.53
N TYR A 318 5.28 10.33 10.83
CA TYR A 318 5.93 9.31 11.67
C TYR A 318 5.55 9.55 13.14
N GLY A 319 5.94 8.64 14.01
CA GLY A 319 5.59 8.67 15.43
C GLY A 319 4.71 7.48 15.81
N ASP A 320 4.43 7.35 17.09
CA ASP A 320 3.58 6.27 17.61
C ASP A 320 2.14 6.40 17.10
N CYS A 321 1.50 5.25 16.89
CA CYS A 321 0.10 5.21 16.50
C CYS A 321 -0.76 5.93 17.54
N ASN A 322 -1.51 6.93 17.08
CA ASN A 322 -2.40 7.75 17.87
C ASN A 322 -3.80 7.73 17.23
N LEU A 323 -4.76 7.20 17.94
CA LEU A 323 -6.13 7.02 17.44
C LEU A 323 -7.01 8.28 17.60
N THR A 324 -6.49 9.34 18.22
CA THR A 324 -7.21 10.60 18.45
C THR A 324 -6.86 11.70 17.45
N GLY A 325 -5.74 11.54 16.72
CA GLY A 325 -5.20 12.57 15.81
C GLY A 325 -4.57 13.77 16.52
N ALA A 326 -4.27 13.66 17.82
CA ALA A 326 -3.58 14.71 18.54
C ALA A 326 -2.17 14.90 17.96
N GLY A 327 -1.83 16.14 17.59
CA GLY A 327 -0.55 16.48 16.96
C GLY A 327 -0.44 16.17 15.47
N PHE A 328 -1.50 15.62 14.84
CA PHE A 328 -1.52 15.36 13.41
C PHE A 328 -1.73 16.66 12.61
N GLU A 329 -1.14 16.74 11.42
CA GLU A 329 -1.33 17.86 10.50
C GLU A 329 -2.56 17.68 9.61
N LYS A 330 -3.29 18.77 9.33
CA LYS A 330 -4.41 18.79 8.38
C LYS A 330 -3.87 18.63 6.95
N VAL A 331 -4.48 17.75 6.18
CA VAL A 331 -4.18 17.57 4.73
C VAL A 331 -5.38 17.81 3.85
N LEU A 332 -6.61 17.66 4.37
CA LEU A 332 -7.85 17.90 3.64
C LEU A 332 -8.95 18.32 4.61
N ASP A 333 -9.87 19.15 4.14
CA ASP A 333 -11.15 19.44 4.80
C ASP A 333 -12.27 19.14 3.80
N PHE A 334 -13.12 18.20 4.15
CA PHE A 334 -14.24 17.81 3.29
C PHE A 334 -15.27 18.95 3.12
N ALA A 335 -15.35 19.89 4.08
CA ALA A 335 -16.22 21.05 3.97
C ALA A 335 -15.84 21.96 2.79
N ASP A 336 -14.55 22.03 2.42
CA ASP A 336 -14.08 22.80 1.25
C ASP A 336 -14.66 22.27 -0.08
N TYR A 337 -15.21 21.04 -0.08
CA TYR A 337 -15.84 20.36 -1.21
C TYR A 337 -17.36 20.18 -1.02
N GLY A 338 -17.96 20.87 -0.06
CA GLY A 338 -19.39 20.82 0.21
C GLY A 338 -19.88 19.51 0.87
N VAL A 339 -18.97 18.70 1.40
CA VAL A 339 -19.29 17.42 2.04
C VAL A 339 -19.61 17.63 3.50
N SER A 340 -20.79 17.21 3.95
CA SER A 340 -21.22 17.32 5.35
C SER A 340 -22.15 16.16 5.75
N GLY A 341 -22.21 15.86 7.05
CA GLY A 341 -23.06 14.81 7.61
C GLY A 341 -22.52 13.39 7.37
N SER A 342 -23.43 12.44 7.28
CA SER A 342 -23.12 11.05 6.93
C SER A 342 -23.36 10.85 5.44
N VAL A 343 -22.31 10.51 4.70
CA VAL A 343 -22.34 10.35 3.26
C VAL A 343 -21.74 9.02 2.86
N GLY A 344 -22.18 8.49 1.71
CA GLY A 344 -21.63 7.29 1.11
C GLY A 344 -22.04 7.15 -0.34
N GLY A 345 -21.23 6.52 -1.15
CA GLY A 345 -21.47 6.29 -2.55
C GLY A 345 -20.22 5.87 -3.29
N TYR A 346 -20.38 5.51 -4.55
CA TYR A 346 -19.24 5.27 -5.43
C TYR A 346 -18.51 6.58 -5.69
N MET A 347 -17.19 6.55 -5.56
CA MET A 347 -16.33 7.69 -5.80
C MET A 347 -16.47 8.19 -7.26
N LYS A 348 -16.45 9.50 -7.46
CA LYS A 348 -16.43 10.11 -8.78
C LYS A 348 -15.23 11.04 -8.95
N ASP A 349 -15.12 12.05 -8.09
CA ASP A 349 -14.01 12.99 -8.14
C ASP A 349 -13.14 12.82 -6.88
N THR A 350 -11.86 13.02 -7.06
CA THR A 350 -10.85 12.89 -6.03
C THR A 350 -9.92 14.08 -5.99
N VAL A 351 -9.27 14.26 -4.86
CA VAL A 351 -8.17 15.21 -4.68
C VAL A 351 -6.93 14.43 -4.26
N MET A 352 -5.82 14.68 -4.97
CA MET A 352 -4.52 14.13 -4.64
C MET A 352 -3.75 15.10 -3.75
N THR A 353 -3.34 14.63 -2.58
CA THR A 353 -2.50 15.36 -1.64
C THR A 353 -1.15 14.67 -1.49
N LYS A 354 -0.22 15.27 -0.78
CA LYS A 354 1.04 14.60 -0.36
C LYS A 354 0.81 13.32 0.46
N ALA A 355 -0.38 13.18 1.05
CA ALA A 355 -0.78 12.01 1.84
C ALA A 355 -1.60 10.99 1.04
N GLY A 356 -1.68 11.14 -0.29
CA GLY A 356 -2.45 10.27 -1.16
C GLY A 356 -3.77 10.91 -1.61
N ARG A 357 -4.63 10.07 -2.17
CA ARG A 357 -5.87 10.46 -2.81
C ARG A 357 -7.06 10.31 -1.86
N PHE A 358 -7.95 11.33 -1.88
CA PHE A 358 -9.19 11.32 -1.11
C PHE A 358 -10.39 11.59 -2.02
N PRO A 359 -11.51 10.84 -1.89
CA PRO A 359 -12.73 11.10 -2.65
C PRO A 359 -13.41 12.36 -2.12
N VAL A 360 -13.86 13.22 -3.04
CA VAL A 360 -14.56 14.47 -2.69
C VAL A 360 -15.98 14.53 -3.28
N THR A 361 -16.31 13.64 -4.22
CA THR A 361 -17.69 13.39 -4.66
C THR A 361 -17.97 11.90 -4.76
N TYR A 362 -19.23 11.48 -4.54
CA TYR A 362 -19.68 10.09 -4.47
C TYR A 362 -20.96 9.85 -5.27
N THR A 363 -21.04 10.46 -6.44
CA THR A 363 -22.13 10.27 -7.40
C THR A 363 -21.71 9.35 -8.56
N GLY A 364 -20.69 8.54 -8.38
CA GLY A 364 -20.23 7.54 -9.32
C GLY A 364 -21.12 6.30 -9.35
N SER A 365 -20.59 5.21 -9.89
CA SER A 365 -21.23 3.90 -9.93
C SER A 365 -20.16 2.81 -9.93
N SER A 366 -20.55 1.56 -9.75
CA SER A 366 -19.66 0.39 -9.87
C SER A 366 -18.99 0.24 -11.24
N SER A 367 -19.48 0.94 -12.27
CA SER A 367 -18.92 0.95 -13.62
C SER A 367 -18.10 2.19 -13.96
N THR A 368 -17.96 3.16 -13.05
CA THR A 368 -17.08 4.31 -13.26
C THR A 368 -15.61 3.93 -13.12
N TYR A 369 -14.70 4.82 -13.54
CA TYR A 369 -13.26 4.61 -13.43
C TYR A 369 -12.75 4.45 -11.99
N LEU A 370 -13.46 5.03 -11.02
CA LEU A 370 -13.31 4.78 -9.58
C LEU A 370 -14.54 3.97 -9.14
N CYS A 371 -14.42 2.65 -9.18
CA CYS A 371 -15.51 1.74 -8.85
C CYS A 371 -15.59 1.40 -7.34
N ASP A 372 -14.74 2.01 -6.53
CA ASP A 372 -14.73 1.80 -5.07
C ASP A 372 -15.82 2.61 -4.38
N TYR A 373 -16.40 2.04 -3.34
CA TYR A 373 -17.40 2.69 -2.49
C TYR A 373 -16.73 3.35 -1.27
N PHE A 374 -17.23 4.49 -0.89
CA PHE A 374 -16.69 5.30 0.21
C PHE A 374 -17.78 5.68 1.20
N TRP A 375 -17.46 5.66 2.50
CA TRP A 375 -18.32 6.13 3.58
C TRP A 375 -17.57 7.15 4.43
N LEU A 376 -18.24 8.21 4.79
CA LEU A 376 -17.73 9.25 5.68
C LEU A 376 -18.83 9.75 6.61
N ASN A 377 -18.48 10.03 7.85
CA ASN A 377 -19.32 10.75 8.77
C ASN A 377 -18.54 11.96 9.33
N THR A 378 -18.93 13.16 8.91
CA THR A 378 -18.27 14.39 9.36
C THR A 378 -18.69 14.83 10.77
N GLY A 379 -19.54 14.10 11.46
CA GLY A 379 -19.96 14.38 12.83
C GLY A 379 -19.08 13.76 13.92
N ILE A 380 -18.17 12.85 13.56
CA ILE A 380 -17.38 12.06 14.50
C ILE A 380 -15.88 12.14 14.23
N VAL A 381 -15.08 11.74 15.22
CA VAL A 381 -13.67 11.40 15.03
C VAL A 381 -13.58 9.92 14.71
N ALA A 382 -12.98 9.59 13.58
CA ALA A 382 -12.87 8.21 13.10
C ALA A 382 -11.44 7.87 12.65
N VAL A 383 -11.01 6.67 13.00
CA VAL A 383 -9.83 6.02 12.40
C VAL A 383 -10.29 5.31 11.12
N PRO A 384 -9.57 5.45 10.00
CA PRO A 384 -10.00 4.86 8.74
C PRO A 384 -10.02 3.34 8.76
N LEU A 385 -10.98 2.79 8.03
CA LEU A 385 -11.06 1.40 7.64
C LEU A 385 -10.85 1.32 6.12
N VAL A 386 -10.04 0.39 5.67
CA VAL A 386 -9.68 0.22 4.26
C VAL A 386 -9.90 -1.22 3.80
N GLY A 387 -9.90 -1.44 2.49
CA GLY A 387 -9.93 -2.76 1.86
C GLY A 387 -11.31 -3.39 1.69
N GLY A 388 -12.34 -2.89 2.36
CA GLY A 388 -13.67 -3.50 2.31
C GLY A 388 -13.75 -4.86 3.01
N GLY A 389 -14.95 -5.40 3.11
CA GLY A 389 -15.21 -6.70 3.73
C GLY A 389 -16.09 -7.59 2.84
N CYS A 390 -16.32 -8.83 3.27
CA CYS A 390 -17.07 -9.83 2.52
C CYS A 390 -18.56 -9.49 2.27
N SER A 391 -19.04 -8.36 2.76
CA SER A 391 -20.41 -7.85 2.57
C SER A 391 -20.47 -6.61 1.66
N ASN A 392 -19.41 -6.25 0.96
CA ASN A 392 -19.31 -4.98 0.22
C ASN A 392 -19.35 -5.12 -1.31
N GLY A 393 -19.65 -6.29 -1.83
CA GLY A 393 -19.79 -6.56 -3.26
C GLY A 393 -21.16 -6.28 -3.82
#